data_9a4e0150649f5ffb3f191e2b2d90e6cb
#
_entry.id   9a4e0150649f5ffb3f191e2b2d90e6cb
#
_cell.length_a   1.000
_cell.length_b   1.000
_cell.length_c   1.000
_cell.angle_alpha   90.00
_cell.angle_beta   90.00
_cell.angle_gamma   90.00
#
_symmetry.space_group_name_H-M   'P 1'
#
loop_
_entity.id
_entity.type
_entity.pdbx_description
1 polymer ?
#
loop_
_entity_poly.entity_id
_entity_poly.type
_entity_poly.pdbx_seq_one_letter_code
_entity_poly.pdbx_strand_id
1 'polypeptide(L)'
;MQIDTKIIAHRGSRGTRPENTLVSFQTAINEGAEGIETDVHFSKDKQFIIMHDETVDRTTNGTGLIMDKTLGEIKKLDAGIRFSEEFKGTQVPTLQEVVNMLMKINFTGIFNLELKTNKIHYPGLERAVYEYFAGLRYPFQLIYSSFNGKSLEILNKIDPKAYEARLFKTAAKQAKTLKRSKVVEDFHPDIKWIKQHPFYAPARHLRPWVVNSTEDMQYCFERNMAAVITDYPGRAVQLRSEMRGGLI
;
A
#
# COMPACT_ATOMS: atom_id res chain seq x y z
N MET A 1 -3.11 5.22 -27.97
CA MET A 1 -4.06 4.76 -26.90
C MET A 1 -3.75 5.54 -25.65
N GLN A 2 -4.75 6.18 -25.05
CA GLN A 2 -4.52 6.92 -23.80
C GLN A 2 -4.23 5.91 -22.66
N ILE A 3 -3.10 6.05 -21.98
CA ILE A 3 -2.72 5.21 -20.84
C ILE A 3 -3.08 5.95 -19.57
N ASP A 4 -4.13 5.49 -18.86
CA ASP A 4 -4.62 6.13 -17.64
C ASP A 4 -4.24 5.35 -16.37
N THR A 5 -3.48 4.26 -16.52
CA THR A 5 -3.00 3.43 -15.40
C THR A 5 -2.23 4.28 -14.39
N LYS A 6 -2.71 4.30 -13.14
CA LYS A 6 -2.06 5.02 -12.03
C LYS A 6 -0.82 4.29 -11.55
N ILE A 7 0.11 5.02 -10.94
CA ILE A 7 1.33 4.47 -10.37
C ILE A 7 1.28 4.65 -8.85
N ILE A 8 1.20 3.53 -8.13
CA ILE A 8 1.18 3.47 -6.67
C ILE A 8 2.53 2.94 -6.19
N ALA A 9 3.19 3.70 -5.34
CA ALA A 9 4.49 3.35 -4.77
C ALA A 9 4.30 2.35 -3.61
N HIS A 10 4.82 1.12 -3.78
CA HIS A 10 4.77 0.02 -2.83
C HIS A 10 5.67 0.32 -1.63
N ARG A 11 5.09 0.63 -0.47
CA ARG A 11 5.80 1.07 0.73
C ARG A 11 6.69 2.30 0.48
N GLY A 12 6.24 3.18 -0.44
CA GLY A 12 7.01 4.28 -0.99
C GLY A 12 7.95 3.87 -2.13
N SER A 13 9.03 4.62 -2.34
CA SER A 13 10.06 4.31 -3.35
C SER A 13 11.05 3.26 -2.82
N ARG A 14 10.51 2.08 -2.48
CA ARG A 14 11.20 0.99 -1.78
C ARG A 14 12.45 0.49 -2.50
N GLY A 15 12.47 0.59 -3.83
CA GLY A 15 13.63 0.17 -4.63
C GLY A 15 14.86 1.07 -4.43
N THR A 16 14.70 2.28 -3.87
CA THR A 16 15.76 3.29 -3.71
C THR A 16 15.83 3.91 -2.32
N ARG A 17 14.87 3.62 -1.44
CA ARG A 17 14.74 4.18 -0.07
C ARG A 17 14.30 3.09 0.91
N PRO A 18 14.56 3.23 2.22
CA PRO A 18 14.05 2.29 3.22
C PRO A 18 12.53 2.26 3.21
N GLU A 19 11.95 1.07 3.00
CA GLU A 19 10.51 0.85 2.87
C GLU A 19 9.71 1.36 4.08
N ASN A 20 8.48 1.81 3.85
CA ASN A 20 7.55 2.22 4.90
C ASN A 20 8.12 3.34 5.81
N THR A 21 8.88 4.27 5.24
CA THR A 21 9.43 5.44 5.94
C THR A 21 8.97 6.75 5.29
N LEU A 22 8.99 7.85 6.05
CA LEU A 22 8.60 9.15 5.51
C LEU A 22 9.48 9.58 4.32
N VAL A 23 10.78 9.25 4.35
CA VAL A 23 11.69 9.55 3.24
C VAL A 23 11.33 8.75 1.99
N SER A 24 10.92 7.49 2.14
CA SER A 24 10.46 6.65 1.02
C SER A 24 9.18 7.21 0.38
N PHE A 25 8.22 7.63 1.17
CA PHE A 25 6.96 8.21 0.70
C PHE A 25 7.18 9.55 0.02
N GLN A 26 7.99 10.44 0.63
CA GLN A 26 8.32 11.75 0.03
C GLN A 26 9.06 11.58 -1.30
N THR A 27 10.02 10.63 -1.37
CA THR A 27 10.73 10.34 -2.62
C THR A 27 9.76 9.86 -3.69
N ALA A 28 8.85 8.94 -3.38
CA ALA A 28 7.87 8.43 -4.33
C ALA A 28 6.98 9.54 -4.92
N ILE A 29 6.52 10.48 -4.08
CA ILE A 29 5.73 11.64 -4.53
C ILE A 29 6.56 12.53 -5.44
N ASN A 30 7.81 12.83 -5.08
CA ASN A 30 8.71 13.63 -5.89
C ASN A 30 9.04 12.96 -7.25
N GLU A 31 9.04 11.64 -7.31
CA GLU A 31 9.19 10.84 -8.53
C GLU A 31 7.91 10.81 -9.39
N GLY A 32 6.82 11.41 -8.93
CA GLY A 32 5.55 11.50 -9.67
C GLY A 32 4.60 10.33 -9.44
N ALA A 33 4.76 9.57 -8.36
CA ALA A 33 3.76 8.57 -7.97
C ALA A 33 2.40 9.23 -7.70
N GLU A 34 1.34 8.63 -8.22
CA GLU A 34 -0.04 9.09 -8.05
C GLU A 34 -0.72 8.41 -6.86
N GLY A 35 -0.02 7.51 -6.19
CA GLY A 35 -0.46 6.85 -4.97
C GLY A 35 0.70 6.34 -4.14
N ILE A 36 0.41 6.13 -2.87
CA ILE A 36 1.28 5.47 -1.90
C ILE A 36 0.53 4.27 -1.35
N GLU A 37 1.19 3.14 -1.30
CA GLU A 37 0.75 1.97 -0.58
C GLU A 37 1.61 1.80 0.67
N THR A 38 0.99 1.38 1.78
CA THR A 38 1.66 1.16 3.06
C THR A 38 0.89 0.18 3.94
N ASP A 39 1.54 -0.31 4.99
CA ASP A 39 1.07 -1.39 5.86
C ASP A 39 0.88 -0.89 7.30
N VAL A 40 -0.21 -1.29 7.97
CA VAL A 40 -0.47 -0.88 9.35
C VAL A 40 -0.65 -2.08 10.29
N HIS A 41 -0.02 -1.96 11.47
CA HIS A 41 -0.13 -2.85 12.62
C HIS A 41 -0.51 -2.08 13.88
N PHE A 42 -0.92 -2.80 14.95
CA PHE A 42 -0.93 -2.26 16.30
C PHE A 42 0.36 -2.59 17.06
N SER A 43 0.89 -1.60 17.78
CA SER A 43 1.86 -1.81 18.85
C SER A 43 1.19 -2.40 20.11
N LYS A 44 1.99 -2.71 21.14
CA LYS A 44 1.53 -3.17 22.45
C LYS A 44 0.55 -2.18 23.12
N ASP A 45 0.81 -0.90 22.99
CA ASP A 45 0.00 0.21 23.50
C ASP A 45 -0.99 0.77 22.47
N LYS A 46 -1.37 -0.07 21.46
CA LYS A 46 -2.40 0.21 20.47
C LYS A 46 -2.15 1.44 19.58
N GLN A 47 -0.89 1.78 19.38
CA GLN A 47 -0.54 2.81 18.39
C GLN A 47 -0.44 2.20 16.99
N PHE A 48 -0.79 2.97 15.96
CA PHE A 48 -0.70 2.53 14.57
C PHE A 48 0.74 2.64 14.07
N ILE A 49 1.37 1.50 13.80
CA ILE A 49 2.76 1.40 13.33
C ILE A 49 2.77 1.06 11.84
N ILE A 50 3.55 1.81 11.08
CA ILE A 50 3.75 1.61 9.64
C ILE A 50 4.96 0.69 9.43
N MET A 51 4.68 -0.54 9.06
CA MET A 51 5.69 -1.58 8.78
C MET A 51 5.03 -2.75 8.06
N HIS A 52 5.77 -3.49 7.22
CA HIS A 52 5.19 -4.62 6.49
C HIS A 52 5.15 -5.92 7.31
N ASP A 53 6.28 -6.28 7.94
CA ASP A 53 6.40 -7.53 8.66
C ASP A 53 5.78 -7.40 10.05
N GLU A 54 5.39 -8.52 10.64
CA GLU A 54 4.89 -8.58 12.01
C GLU A 54 6.00 -8.34 13.04
N THR A 55 7.27 -8.47 12.61
CA THR A 55 8.47 -8.24 13.42
C THR A 55 9.28 -7.06 12.89
N VAL A 56 10.08 -6.45 13.76
CA VAL A 56 10.94 -5.32 13.41
C VAL A 56 12.28 -5.73 12.78
N ASP A 57 12.59 -7.01 12.72
CA ASP A 57 13.92 -7.59 12.49
C ASP A 57 14.51 -7.27 11.13
N ARG A 58 13.72 -7.37 10.05
CA ARG A 58 14.22 -7.23 8.69
C ARG A 58 14.59 -5.80 8.32
N THR A 59 13.82 -4.84 8.78
CA THR A 59 13.90 -3.45 8.34
C THR A 59 14.49 -2.50 9.38
N THR A 60 14.76 -2.99 10.62
CA THR A 60 15.33 -2.17 11.66
C THR A 60 16.56 -2.83 12.31
N ASN A 61 17.23 -2.10 13.20
CA ASN A 61 18.29 -2.61 14.06
C ASN A 61 17.78 -3.35 15.31
N GLY A 62 16.46 -3.50 15.49
CA GLY A 62 15.85 -4.23 16.59
C GLY A 62 15.44 -5.64 16.24
N THR A 63 14.80 -6.34 17.23
CA THR A 63 14.27 -7.70 17.07
C THR A 63 12.92 -7.87 17.77
N GLY A 64 12.10 -8.83 17.30
CA GLY A 64 10.86 -9.25 17.93
C GLY A 64 9.60 -8.62 17.34
N LEU A 65 8.44 -9.03 17.88
CA LEU A 65 7.13 -8.64 17.36
C LEU A 65 6.79 -7.17 17.64
N ILE A 66 6.14 -6.51 16.68
CA ILE A 66 5.60 -5.15 16.83
C ILE A 66 4.59 -5.10 17.98
N MET A 67 3.71 -6.10 18.06
CA MET A 67 2.65 -6.16 19.08
C MET A 67 3.16 -6.29 20.52
N ASP A 68 4.42 -6.66 20.72
CA ASP A 68 5.04 -6.79 22.03
C ASP A 68 5.80 -5.52 22.46
N LYS A 69 5.92 -4.53 21.57
CA LYS A 69 6.65 -3.28 21.78
C LYS A 69 5.70 -2.10 21.90
N THR A 70 5.99 -1.20 22.83
CA THR A 70 5.33 0.11 22.91
C THR A 70 5.82 1.03 21.78
N LEU A 71 5.05 2.08 21.47
CA LEU A 71 5.50 3.12 20.54
C LEU A 71 6.86 3.69 20.93
N GLY A 72 7.07 3.96 22.25
CA GLY A 72 8.34 4.50 22.73
C GLY A 72 9.54 3.61 22.48
N GLU A 73 9.35 2.28 22.49
CA GLU A 73 10.39 1.30 22.14
C GLU A 73 10.61 1.26 20.62
N ILE A 74 9.54 1.27 19.82
CA ILE A 74 9.62 1.26 18.36
C ILE A 74 10.30 2.54 17.83
N LYS A 75 10.04 3.69 18.43
CA LYS A 75 10.65 4.98 18.03
C LYS A 75 12.17 5.08 18.29
N LYS A 76 12.73 4.17 19.06
CA LYS A 76 14.19 4.06 19.26
C LYS A 76 14.89 3.23 18.19
N LEU A 77 14.12 2.54 17.35
CA LEU A 77 14.65 1.70 16.28
C LEU A 77 15.06 2.54 15.07
N ASP A 78 16.11 2.10 14.41
CA ASP A 78 16.61 2.66 13.17
C ASP A 78 16.11 1.82 11.97
N ALA A 79 15.19 2.38 11.21
CA ALA A 79 14.59 1.75 10.03
C ALA A 79 15.37 2.03 8.73
N GLY A 80 16.47 2.78 8.80
CA GLY A 80 17.27 3.13 7.63
C GLY A 80 18.57 2.35 7.51
N ILE A 81 19.19 2.03 8.64
CA ILE A 81 20.54 1.42 8.68
C ILE A 81 20.64 0.08 7.93
N ARG A 82 19.56 -0.71 7.90
CA ARG A 82 19.49 -1.98 7.14
C ARG A 82 19.45 -1.77 5.64
N PHE A 83 19.00 -0.61 5.18
CA PHE A 83 18.95 -0.26 3.77
C PHE A 83 20.31 0.31 3.30
N SER A 84 20.80 1.36 3.97
CA SER A 84 22.10 1.99 3.70
C SER A 84 22.48 2.89 4.87
N GLU A 85 23.80 3.06 5.11
CA GLU A 85 24.34 3.99 6.13
C GLU A 85 23.87 5.45 5.91
N GLU A 86 23.58 5.83 4.65
CA GLU A 86 23.00 7.13 4.28
C GLU A 86 21.69 7.44 5.02
N PHE A 87 20.89 6.39 5.31
CA PHE A 87 19.59 6.52 5.95
C PHE A 87 19.59 6.21 7.45
N LYS A 88 20.77 6.06 8.04
CA LYS A 88 20.92 5.84 9.49
C LYS A 88 20.18 6.90 10.30
N GLY A 89 19.47 6.47 11.33
CA GLY A 89 18.63 7.33 12.16
C GLY A 89 17.21 7.55 11.64
N THR A 90 16.84 6.92 10.52
CA THR A 90 15.46 6.96 10.03
C THR A 90 14.55 6.19 11.00
N GLN A 91 13.52 6.87 11.51
CA GLN A 91 12.58 6.27 12.43
C GLN A 91 11.48 5.47 11.72
N VAL A 92 10.95 4.45 12.43
CA VAL A 92 9.70 3.79 12.04
C VAL A 92 8.53 4.79 12.21
N PRO A 93 7.75 5.07 11.16
CA PRO A 93 6.65 6.03 11.27
C PRO A 93 5.41 5.41 11.93
N THR A 94 4.60 6.29 12.51
CA THR A 94 3.19 6.02 12.82
C THR A 94 2.30 6.38 11.63
N LEU A 95 1.08 5.86 11.59
CA LEU A 95 0.06 6.29 10.61
C LEU A 95 -0.19 7.79 10.70
N GLN A 96 -0.25 8.35 11.92
CA GLN A 96 -0.44 9.79 12.13
C GLN A 96 0.66 10.62 11.45
N GLU A 97 1.93 10.21 11.57
CA GLU A 97 3.05 10.93 10.94
C GLU A 97 2.97 10.88 9.41
N VAL A 98 2.59 9.73 8.84
CA VAL A 98 2.38 9.59 7.40
C VAL A 98 1.23 10.47 6.92
N VAL A 99 0.08 10.41 7.58
CA VAL A 99 -1.10 11.23 7.23
C VAL A 99 -0.78 12.72 7.36
N ASN A 100 -0.10 13.14 8.42
CA ASN A 100 0.32 14.53 8.60
C ASN A 100 1.26 15.00 7.47
N MET A 101 2.19 14.16 7.05
CA MET A 101 3.07 14.46 5.89
C MET A 101 2.23 14.65 4.62
N LEU A 102 1.31 13.74 4.31
CA LEU A 102 0.46 13.80 3.12
C LEU A 102 -0.44 15.04 3.13
N MET A 103 -1.02 15.38 4.28
CA MET A 103 -1.85 16.57 4.45
C MET A 103 -1.03 17.86 4.29
N LYS A 104 0.17 17.91 4.88
CA LYS A 104 1.06 19.09 4.81
C LYS A 104 1.41 19.46 3.37
N ILE A 105 1.60 18.49 2.49
CA ILE A 105 1.92 18.71 1.07
C ILE A 105 0.67 18.76 0.18
N ASN A 106 -0.52 18.69 0.77
CA ASN A 106 -1.81 18.62 0.06
C ASN A 106 -1.86 17.51 -0.99
N PHE A 107 -1.41 16.30 -0.63
CA PHE A 107 -1.40 15.15 -1.52
C PHE A 107 -2.83 14.72 -1.86
N THR A 108 -3.20 14.76 -3.14
CA THR A 108 -4.55 14.44 -3.64
C THR A 108 -4.64 13.07 -4.32
N GLY A 109 -3.56 12.27 -4.30
CA GLY A 109 -3.50 10.97 -4.93
C GLY A 109 -4.18 9.85 -4.12
N ILE A 110 -3.79 8.61 -4.38
CA ILE A 110 -4.31 7.42 -3.69
C ILE A 110 -3.45 7.14 -2.45
N PHE A 111 -4.09 6.97 -1.29
CA PHE A 111 -3.48 6.40 -0.10
C PHE A 111 -4.06 5.01 0.13
N ASN A 112 -3.30 3.97 -0.24
CA ASN A 112 -3.69 2.57 -0.07
C ASN A 112 -3.10 2.02 1.22
N LEU A 113 -3.95 1.77 2.22
CA LEU A 113 -3.57 1.29 3.54
C LEU A 113 -3.89 -0.21 3.67
N GLU A 114 -2.86 -1.06 3.72
CA GLU A 114 -3.04 -2.50 3.99
C GLU A 114 -3.20 -2.76 5.49
N LEU A 115 -4.30 -3.42 5.86
CA LEU A 115 -4.51 -3.93 7.21
C LEU A 115 -3.82 -5.28 7.36
N LYS A 116 -2.76 -5.34 8.17
CA LYS A 116 -1.91 -6.53 8.38
C LYS A 116 -2.50 -7.47 9.44
N THR A 117 -3.63 -8.08 9.12
CA THR A 117 -4.41 -8.95 10.04
C THR A 117 -4.46 -10.41 9.61
N ASN A 118 -3.69 -10.77 8.57
CA ASN A 118 -3.73 -12.11 7.96
C ASN A 118 -2.86 -13.14 8.70
N LYS A 119 -1.82 -12.73 9.43
CA LYS A 119 -0.96 -13.62 10.22
C LYS A 119 -1.19 -13.42 11.72
N ILE A 120 -1.21 -12.17 12.18
CA ILE A 120 -1.53 -11.81 13.55
C ILE A 120 -2.89 -11.13 13.59
N HIS A 121 -3.76 -11.60 14.47
CA HIS A 121 -5.02 -10.92 14.73
C HIS A 121 -4.80 -9.76 15.71
N TYR A 122 -5.20 -8.56 15.30
CA TYR A 122 -5.19 -7.34 16.14
C TYR A 122 -6.63 -6.95 16.48
N PRO A 123 -7.19 -7.39 17.63
CA PRO A 123 -8.59 -7.09 17.97
C PRO A 123 -8.85 -5.58 17.96
N GLY A 124 -9.82 -5.16 17.11
CA GLY A 124 -10.25 -3.78 16.99
C GLY A 124 -9.46 -2.89 16.05
N LEU A 125 -8.44 -3.41 15.34
CA LEU A 125 -7.63 -2.62 14.39
C LEU A 125 -8.50 -1.98 13.30
N GLU A 126 -9.40 -2.75 12.70
CA GLU A 126 -10.27 -2.29 11.62
C GLU A 126 -11.13 -1.10 12.06
N ARG A 127 -11.78 -1.21 13.22
CA ARG A 127 -12.60 -0.13 13.78
C ARG A 127 -11.77 1.08 14.13
N ALA A 128 -10.63 0.90 14.81
CA ALA A 128 -9.78 2.01 15.22
C ALA A 128 -9.20 2.78 14.02
N VAL A 129 -8.78 2.08 12.96
CA VAL A 129 -8.32 2.71 11.70
C VAL A 129 -9.46 3.49 11.04
N TYR A 130 -10.65 2.91 10.96
CA TYR A 130 -11.81 3.62 10.41
C TYR A 130 -12.15 4.88 11.22
N GLU A 131 -12.25 4.77 12.56
CA GLU A 131 -12.56 5.90 13.45
C GLU A 131 -11.50 7.02 13.36
N TYR A 132 -10.23 6.65 13.19
CA TYR A 132 -9.15 7.61 12.96
C TYR A 132 -9.42 8.46 11.72
N PHE A 133 -9.76 7.84 10.58
CA PHE A 133 -10.02 8.58 9.34
C PHE A 133 -11.39 9.28 9.34
N ALA A 134 -12.40 8.72 9.98
CA ALA A 134 -13.73 9.34 10.09
C ALA A 134 -13.68 10.69 10.83
N GLY A 135 -12.71 10.87 11.74
CA GLY A 135 -12.46 12.13 12.45
C GLY A 135 -11.66 13.19 11.67
N LEU A 136 -11.22 12.88 10.44
CA LEU A 136 -10.33 13.73 9.66
C LEU A 136 -10.97 14.22 8.35
N ARG A 137 -10.54 15.40 7.92
CA ARG A 137 -10.72 15.86 6.53
C ARG A 137 -9.37 15.73 5.80
N TYR A 138 -9.32 14.93 4.77
CA TYR A 138 -8.12 14.66 3.99
C TYR A 138 -8.38 14.81 2.49
N PRO A 139 -7.38 15.26 1.69
CA PRO A 139 -7.57 15.53 0.27
C PRO A 139 -7.36 14.32 -0.65
N PHE A 140 -6.85 13.20 -0.13
CA PHE A 140 -6.51 12.01 -0.90
C PHE A 140 -7.65 10.99 -0.94
N GLN A 141 -7.62 10.08 -1.93
CA GLN A 141 -8.49 8.92 -1.95
C GLN A 141 -7.93 7.82 -1.05
N LEU A 142 -8.64 7.47 0.02
CA LEU A 142 -8.29 6.37 0.89
C LEU A 142 -8.83 5.04 0.33
N ILE A 143 -7.96 4.04 0.24
CA ILE A 143 -8.30 2.66 -0.09
C ILE A 143 -7.83 1.77 1.05
N TYR A 144 -8.74 0.99 1.64
CA TYR A 144 -8.37 -0.07 2.57
C TYR A 144 -8.11 -1.36 1.80
N SER A 145 -6.97 -1.98 2.03
CA SER A 145 -6.68 -3.26 1.41
C SER A 145 -6.29 -4.31 2.45
N SER A 146 -6.52 -5.59 2.16
CA SER A 146 -6.09 -6.68 3.03
C SER A 146 -6.05 -8.02 2.31
N PHE A 147 -5.12 -8.89 2.73
CA PHE A 147 -5.15 -10.34 2.48
C PHE A 147 -6.20 -11.06 3.35
N ASN A 148 -6.68 -10.43 4.41
CA ASN A 148 -7.72 -10.97 5.29
C ASN A 148 -9.10 -10.47 4.85
N GLY A 149 -9.87 -11.35 4.18
CA GLY A 149 -11.23 -10.99 3.76
C GLY A 149 -12.18 -10.65 4.91
N LYS A 150 -11.94 -11.22 6.11
CA LYS A 150 -12.76 -10.90 7.29
C LYS A 150 -12.58 -9.45 7.74
N SER A 151 -11.35 -8.90 7.63
CA SER A 151 -11.11 -7.49 7.96
C SER A 151 -11.87 -6.56 7.01
N LEU A 152 -11.94 -6.88 5.72
CA LEU A 152 -12.74 -6.12 4.75
C LEU A 152 -14.24 -6.24 5.06
N GLU A 153 -14.73 -7.42 5.41
CA GLU A 153 -16.12 -7.61 5.86
C GLU A 153 -16.45 -6.81 7.13
N ILE A 154 -15.50 -6.66 8.05
CA ILE A 154 -15.67 -5.84 9.27
C ILE A 154 -15.75 -4.36 8.89
N LEU A 155 -14.84 -3.86 8.05
CA LEU A 155 -14.87 -2.47 7.56
C LEU A 155 -16.18 -2.16 6.84
N ASN A 156 -16.59 -3.02 5.91
CA ASN A 156 -17.83 -2.86 5.15
C ASN A 156 -19.09 -2.83 6.04
N LYS A 157 -19.09 -3.56 7.16
CA LYS A 157 -20.18 -3.48 8.16
C LYS A 157 -20.16 -2.16 8.93
N ILE A 158 -18.99 -1.56 9.14
CA ILE A 158 -18.85 -0.27 9.81
C ILE A 158 -19.27 0.86 8.86
N ASP A 159 -18.77 0.84 7.63
CA ASP A 159 -19.09 1.80 6.59
C ASP A 159 -19.19 1.11 5.21
N PRO A 160 -20.41 0.84 4.72
CA PRO A 160 -20.60 0.25 3.39
C PRO A 160 -20.15 1.14 2.21
N LYS A 161 -19.72 2.38 2.47
CA LYS A 161 -19.17 3.30 1.45
C LYS A 161 -17.64 3.38 1.48
N ALA A 162 -16.99 2.71 2.42
CA ALA A 162 -15.53 2.64 2.45
C ALA A 162 -15.02 1.97 1.17
N TYR A 163 -13.93 2.51 0.61
CA TYR A 163 -13.32 1.91 -0.58
C TYR A 163 -12.40 0.77 -0.18
N GLU A 164 -12.77 -0.45 -0.51
CA GLU A 164 -12.10 -1.65 -0.09
C GLU A 164 -11.56 -2.45 -1.28
N ALA A 165 -10.35 -2.99 -1.15
CA ALA A 165 -9.69 -3.78 -2.16
C ALA A 165 -9.13 -5.10 -1.61
N ARG A 166 -9.33 -6.20 -2.33
CA ARG A 166 -8.88 -7.52 -1.93
C ARG A 166 -7.50 -7.85 -2.48
N LEU A 167 -6.50 -7.97 -1.60
CA LEU A 167 -5.18 -8.51 -1.90
C LEU A 167 -5.22 -10.05 -1.98
N PHE A 168 -4.57 -10.62 -3.00
CA PHE A 168 -4.42 -12.09 -3.10
C PHE A 168 -3.28 -12.51 -4.05
N LYS A 169 -2.69 -13.68 -3.75
CA LYS A 169 -1.81 -14.41 -4.68
C LYS A 169 -2.60 -15.44 -5.49
N THR A 170 -3.43 -16.23 -4.82
CA THR A 170 -4.17 -17.36 -5.41
C THR A 170 -5.64 -17.43 -4.97
N ALA A 171 -6.06 -16.64 -3.99
CA ALA A 171 -7.41 -16.68 -3.41
C ALA A 171 -8.48 -15.99 -4.28
N ALA A 172 -8.41 -16.17 -5.60
CA ALA A 172 -9.27 -15.49 -6.57
C ALA A 172 -10.77 -15.76 -6.37
N LYS A 173 -11.15 -16.99 -5.99
CA LYS A 173 -12.55 -17.34 -5.72
C LYS A 173 -13.11 -16.52 -4.56
N GLN A 174 -12.36 -16.40 -3.46
CA GLN A 174 -12.77 -15.58 -2.31
C GLN A 174 -12.88 -14.11 -2.70
N ALA A 175 -11.93 -13.57 -3.47
CA ALA A 175 -11.97 -12.20 -3.95
C ALA A 175 -13.24 -11.92 -4.78
N LYS A 176 -13.61 -12.83 -5.70
CA LYS A 176 -14.87 -12.72 -6.45
C LYS A 176 -16.11 -12.79 -5.57
N THR A 177 -16.11 -13.60 -4.52
CA THR A 177 -17.22 -13.67 -3.56
C THR A 177 -17.41 -12.33 -2.86
N LEU A 178 -16.34 -11.72 -2.33
CA LEU A 178 -16.38 -10.41 -1.69
C LEU A 178 -16.87 -9.31 -2.65
N LYS A 179 -16.43 -9.34 -3.91
CA LYS A 179 -16.92 -8.38 -4.93
C LYS A 179 -18.42 -8.53 -5.20
N ARG A 180 -18.90 -9.78 -5.35
CA ARG A 180 -20.35 -10.06 -5.56
C ARG A 180 -21.20 -9.62 -4.37
N SER A 181 -20.67 -9.72 -3.16
CA SER A 181 -21.32 -9.25 -1.92
C SER A 181 -21.16 -7.75 -1.69
N LYS A 182 -20.53 -7.02 -2.63
CA LYS A 182 -20.23 -5.57 -2.53
C LYS A 182 -19.38 -5.21 -1.31
N VAL A 183 -18.55 -6.14 -0.84
CA VAL A 183 -17.57 -5.88 0.23
C VAL A 183 -16.32 -5.21 -0.32
N VAL A 184 -15.97 -5.45 -1.60
CA VAL A 184 -14.79 -4.83 -2.22
C VAL A 184 -15.14 -4.25 -3.59
N GLU A 185 -14.55 -3.11 -3.92
CA GLU A 185 -14.63 -2.48 -5.24
C GLU A 185 -13.62 -3.08 -6.21
N ASP A 186 -12.42 -3.38 -5.76
CA ASP A 186 -11.30 -3.73 -6.62
C ASP A 186 -10.48 -4.92 -6.12
N PHE A 187 -9.59 -5.39 -7.02
CA PHE A 187 -8.71 -6.51 -6.81
C PHE A 187 -7.25 -6.06 -6.90
N HIS A 188 -6.46 -6.47 -5.90
CA HIS A 188 -5.01 -6.29 -5.88
C HIS A 188 -4.34 -7.68 -6.00
N PRO A 189 -4.24 -8.25 -7.23
CA PRO A 189 -3.66 -9.57 -7.47
C PRO A 189 -2.14 -9.50 -7.54
N ASP A 190 -1.47 -10.65 -7.27
CA ASP A 190 -0.08 -10.87 -7.67
C ASP A 190 0.06 -10.75 -9.19
N ILE A 191 1.11 -10.05 -9.68
CA ILE A 191 1.33 -9.81 -11.11
C ILE A 191 1.51 -11.11 -11.91
N LYS A 192 2.22 -12.08 -11.36
CA LYS A 192 2.44 -13.37 -12.03
C LYS A 192 1.13 -14.14 -12.18
N TRP A 193 0.28 -14.05 -11.14
CA TRP A 193 -1.02 -14.71 -11.18
C TRP A 193 -1.95 -14.07 -12.22
N ILE A 194 -2.05 -12.72 -12.28
CA ILE A 194 -2.95 -12.05 -13.23
C ILE A 194 -2.49 -12.22 -14.69
N LYS A 195 -1.18 -12.33 -14.95
CA LYS A 195 -0.68 -12.66 -16.30
C LYS A 195 -1.13 -14.03 -16.77
N GLN A 196 -1.30 -15.00 -15.86
CA GLN A 196 -1.84 -16.32 -16.16
C GLN A 196 -3.38 -16.33 -16.26
N HIS A 197 -4.05 -15.28 -15.77
CA HIS A 197 -5.51 -15.17 -15.72
C HIS A 197 -6.00 -13.80 -16.26
N PRO A 198 -5.65 -13.43 -17.51
CA PRO A 198 -5.82 -12.05 -18.02
C PRO A 198 -7.28 -11.59 -18.11
N PHE A 199 -8.23 -12.52 -18.09
CA PHE A 199 -9.68 -12.25 -18.16
C PHE A 199 -10.39 -12.41 -16.81
N TYR A 200 -9.65 -12.40 -15.70
CA TYR A 200 -10.22 -12.58 -14.36
C TYR A 200 -11.24 -11.50 -14.00
N ALA A 201 -10.93 -10.24 -14.32
CA ALA A 201 -11.78 -9.09 -14.09
C ALA A 201 -11.48 -7.98 -15.10
N PRO A 202 -12.39 -7.00 -15.32
CA PRO A 202 -12.09 -5.81 -16.11
C PRO A 202 -10.86 -5.08 -15.57
N ALA A 203 -10.01 -4.57 -16.48
CA ALA A 203 -8.73 -3.93 -16.14
C ALA A 203 -8.90 -2.75 -15.16
N ARG A 204 -10.01 -1.98 -15.28
CA ARG A 204 -10.34 -0.87 -14.36
C ARG A 204 -10.55 -1.28 -12.90
N HIS A 205 -10.60 -2.58 -12.59
CA HIS A 205 -10.72 -3.15 -11.24
C HIS A 205 -9.47 -3.88 -10.80
N LEU A 206 -8.34 -3.75 -11.52
CA LEU A 206 -7.09 -4.45 -11.24
C LEU A 206 -5.99 -3.47 -10.88
N ARG A 207 -5.36 -3.69 -9.72
CA ARG A 207 -4.15 -3.03 -9.24
C ARG A 207 -3.12 -4.09 -8.86
N PRO A 208 -2.42 -4.69 -9.85
CA PRO A 208 -1.46 -5.76 -9.57
C PRO A 208 -0.24 -5.29 -8.79
N TRP A 209 0.35 -6.21 -8.02
CA TRP A 209 1.56 -6.06 -7.21
C TRP A 209 2.45 -7.32 -7.33
N VAL A 210 3.78 -7.27 -7.15
CA VAL A 210 4.61 -6.10 -7.24
C VAL A 210 5.11 -6.00 -8.68
N VAL A 211 4.84 -4.87 -9.35
CA VAL A 211 5.11 -4.67 -10.78
C VAL A 211 6.43 -3.94 -10.91
N ASN A 212 7.54 -4.69 -11.04
CA ASN A 212 8.89 -4.13 -11.00
C ASN A 212 9.64 -4.21 -12.33
N SER A 213 9.37 -5.20 -13.19
CA SER A 213 10.04 -5.30 -14.49
C SER A 213 9.39 -4.37 -15.52
N THR A 214 10.18 -3.95 -16.51
CA THR A 214 9.69 -3.14 -17.65
C THR A 214 8.56 -3.87 -18.38
N GLU A 215 8.70 -5.17 -18.59
CA GLU A 215 7.72 -6.01 -19.29
C GLU A 215 6.39 -6.10 -18.50
N ASP A 216 6.45 -6.20 -17.17
CA ASP A 216 5.24 -6.23 -16.35
C ASP A 216 4.56 -4.86 -16.31
N MET A 217 5.34 -3.76 -16.27
CA MET A 217 4.81 -2.40 -16.37
C MET A 217 4.11 -2.18 -17.72
N GLN A 218 4.78 -2.54 -18.84
CA GLN A 218 4.20 -2.44 -20.19
C GLN A 218 2.91 -3.26 -20.30
N TYR A 219 2.93 -4.51 -19.83
CA TYR A 219 1.74 -5.38 -19.80
C TYR A 219 0.54 -4.71 -19.12
N CYS A 220 0.76 -4.03 -17.99
CA CYS A 220 -0.30 -3.34 -17.26
C CYS A 220 -0.76 -2.06 -17.97
N PHE A 221 0.17 -1.29 -18.52
CA PHE A 221 -0.12 -0.04 -19.24
C PHE A 221 -0.88 -0.28 -20.53
N GLU A 222 -0.48 -1.25 -21.35
CA GLU A 222 -1.17 -1.65 -22.58
C GLU A 222 -2.62 -2.10 -22.33
N ARG A 223 -2.89 -2.69 -21.16
CA ARG A 223 -4.23 -3.11 -20.75
C ARG A 223 -5.02 -2.04 -20.02
N ASN A 224 -4.42 -0.88 -19.82
CA ASN A 224 -5.01 0.24 -19.09
C ASN A 224 -5.61 -0.21 -17.75
N MET A 225 -4.81 -0.94 -16.95
CA MET A 225 -5.23 -1.37 -15.61
C MET A 225 -5.40 -0.16 -14.70
N ALA A 226 -6.25 -0.26 -13.66
CA ALA A 226 -6.56 0.85 -12.75
C ALA A 226 -5.29 1.46 -12.14
N ALA A 227 -4.33 0.62 -11.73
CA ALA A 227 -3.02 1.05 -11.28
C ALA A 227 -1.99 -0.09 -11.36
N VAL A 228 -0.72 0.24 -11.19
CA VAL A 228 0.37 -0.67 -10.83
C VAL A 228 0.89 -0.33 -9.45
N ILE A 229 1.20 -1.35 -8.63
CA ILE A 229 1.85 -1.18 -7.33
C ILE A 229 3.31 -1.64 -7.50
N THR A 230 4.28 -0.71 -7.36
CA THR A 230 5.68 -0.92 -7.74
C THR A 230 6.67 -0.39 -6.71
N ASP A 231 7.83 -1.04 -6.60
CA ASP A 231 8.98 -0.59 -5.79
C ASP A 231 9.75 0.57 -6.45
N TYR A 232 9.51 0.82 -7.77
CA TYR A 232 10.25 1.78 -8.59
C TYR A 232 9.31 2.78 -9.27
N PRO A 233 8.62 3.66 -8.52
CA PRO A 233 7.62 4.57 -9.10
C PRO A 233 8.20 5.51 -10.15
N GLY A 234 9.40 6.07 -9.95
CA GLY A 234 10.04 6.95 -10.92
C GLY A 234 10.27 6.27 -12.28
N ARG A 235 10.74 5.01 -12.27
CA ARG A 235 10.89 4.22 -13.50
C ARG A 235 9.55 3.96 -14.19
N ALA A 236 8.52 3.67 -13.43
CA ALA A 236 7.18 3.45 -13.98
C ALA A 236 6.60 4.73 -14.60
N VAL A 237 6.81 5.89 -13.97
CA VAL A 237 6.41 7.21 -14.51
C VAL A 237 7.12 7.50 -15.82
N GLN A 238 8.43 7.31 -15.86
CA GLN A 238 9.24 7.50 -17.08
C GLN A 238 8.76 6.61 -18.21
N LEU A 239 8.65 5.30 -17.98
CA LEU A 239 8.20 4.32 -18.99
C LEU A 239 6.81 4.67 -19.53
N ARG A 240 5.87 5.02 -18.64
CA ARG A 240 4.52 5.42 -19.06
C ARG A 240 4.55 6.66 -19.95
N SER A 241 5.41 7.63 -19.63
CA SER A 241 5.59 8.85 -20.43
C SER A 241 6.15 8.54 -21.82
N GLU A 242 7.15 7.68 -21.91
CA GLU A 242 7.73 7.23 -23.18
C GLU A 242 6.71 6.52 -24.05
N MET A 243 5.91 5.63 -23.46
CA MET A 243 4.82 4.93 -24.19
C MET A 243 3.71 5.88 -24.66
N ARG A 244 3.44 6.97 -23.95
CA ARG A 244 2.50 8.02 -24.38
C ARG A 244 3.08 8.87 -25.52
N GLY A 245 4.36 9.21 -25.45
CA GLY A 245 5.08 10.02 -26.46
C GLY A 245 5.34 9.28 -27.78
N GLY A 246 5.51 7.97 -27.77
CA GLY A 246 5.72 7.15 -28.97
C GLY A 246 4.42 6.86 -29.78
N LEU A 247 3.30 7.44 -29.37
CA LEU A 247 1.98 7.34 -30.04
C LEU A 247 1.65 8.58 -30.87
N ILE A 248 2.66 9.44 -31.20
CA ILE A 248 2.53 10.58 -32.11
C ILE A 248 2.97 10.18 -33.52
#